data_c3a334d14d873cedfae0846f170b10b8
#
_entry.id   c3a334d14d873cedfae0846f170b10b8
#
_cell.length_a   1.000
_cell.length_b   1.000
_cell.length_c   1.000
_cell.angle_alpha   90.00
_cell.angle_beta   90.00
_cell.angle_gamma   90.00
#
_symmetry.space_group_name_H-M   'P 1'
#
loop_
_entity.id
_entity.type
_entity.pdbx_description
1 polymer ?
#
loop_
_entity_poly.entity_id
_entity_poly.type
_entity_poly.pdbx_seq_one_letter_code
_entity_poly.pdbx_strand_id
1 'polypeptide(L)'
;MKQEKTTGIRAGTSDLLSPGFDAARIKADFPILQRKIGPNRLVYLDNAATTQKPRQVIAALQDYYIKTNANVHRGLHTLAEEATAMFERTRKKVAIFVGNVKTEEIIYTRNATEAINLVAYSWGRKNIASGDRIVLTEMEHHANLVPWIVLARKTGAELKYIPIDERGLLKLEGIDDIITSNTKLVAVTHMSNVLGTINPVDEIARLAHNRGALVLVDGAQSAPHMPVDVKAIDADFFAFSAHKMLGPTGVGFLYGREAVLNDMEPFIYGGEMINEVRYDYADWTSLPWKFEAGTPNIAGAAAFSAALDYLNMTGMDIVREHEKKLTSYALKRFAELPDVRIFGPQNASQKGGVISFNDKSIHPHDLATYLDSLGIAVRAGHHCAQPLMKRLGVTSTTRASFYIYNTAEDVDSLIDGIAAAGRYFKHEQ
;
A
#
# COMPACT_ATOMS: atom_id res chain seq x y z
N MET A 1 49.71 18.75 4.94
CA MET A 1 48.59 19.25 5.77
C MET A 1 47.40 18.32 5.55
N LYS A 2 47.14 17.45 6.53
CA LYS A 2 45.97 16.55 6.51
C LYS A 2 44.78 17.35 7.01
N GLN A 3 43.75 17.55 6.19
CA GLN A 3 42.48 18.07 6.66
C GLN A 3 41.70 16.92 7.30
N GLU A 4 41.56 16.98 8.60
CA GLU A 4 40.58 16.16 9.35
C GLU A 4 39.17 16.54 8.93
N LYS A 5 38.45 15.58 8.34
CA LYS A 5 37.01 15.69 8.16
C LYS A 5 36.35 15.46 9.51
N THR A 6 36.04 16.51 10.21
CA THR A 6 35.12 16.51 11.33
C THR A 6 33.72 16.16 10.81
N THR A 7 33.28 14.90 11.01
CA THR A 7 31.89 14.49 10.92
C THR A 7 31.16 15.06 12.14
N GLY A 8 30.71 16.31 12.03
CA GLY A 8 29.82 16.90 13.00
C GLY A 8 28.44 16.23 12.89
N ILE A 9 28.04 15.48 13.93
CA ILE A 9 26.65 15.09 14.15
C ILE A 9 25.86 16.38 14.25
N ARG A 10 24.99 16.67 13.25
CA ARG A 10 24.15 17.87 13.26
C ARG A 10 23.20 17.76 14.45
N ALA A 11 23.17 18.80 15.30
CA ALA A 11 22.24 18.89 16.42
C ALA A 11 20.78 18.75 15.91
N GLY A 12 20.03 17.78 16.46
CA GLY A 12 18.62 17.52 16.12
C GLY A 12 18.26 16.06 15.83
N THR A 13 19.22 15.14 15.72
CA THR A 13 18.94 13.73 15.43
C THR A 13 18.44 12.93 16.66
N SER A 14 18.74 13.37 17.88
CA SER A 14 18.30 12.72 19.13
C SER A 14 16.77 12.77 19.33
N ASP A 15 16.09 13.81 18.83
CA ASP A 15 14.64 13.98 18.98
C ASP A 15 13.83 13.13 18.00
N LEU A 16 14.49 12.48 17.01
CA LEU A 16 13.85 11.61 16.03
C LEU A 16 13.61 10.18 16.55
N LEU A 17 14.19 9.82 17.69
CA LEU A 17 14.03 8.49 18.28
C LEU A 17 12.71 8.43 19.06
N SER A 18 11.80 7.55 18.67
CA SER A 18 10.69 7.15 19.52
C SER A 18 11.27 6.31 20.67
N PRO A 19 10.85 6.50 21.92
CA PRO A 19 11.32 5.68 23.04
C PRO A 19 11.15 4.19 22.72
N GLY A 20 12.25 3.43 22.70
CA GLY A 20 12.26 2.00 22.44
C GLY A 20 12.28 1.58 20.96
N PHE A 21 12.27 2.53 19.99
CA PHE A 21 12.39 2.22 18.55
C PHE A 21 13.77 2.60 18.01
N ASP A 22 14.50 1.60 17.54
CA ASP A 22 15.84 1.74 16.96
C ASP A 22 15.83 1.29 15.49
N ALA A 23 15.68 2.26 14.56
CA ALA A 23 15.67 1.99 13.13
C ALA A 23 16.98 1.39 12.62
N ALA A 24 18.13 1.70 13.25
CA ALA A 24 19.41 1.13 12.86
C ALA A 24 19.49 -0.35 13.23
N ARG A 25 18.98 -0.74 14.40
CA ARG A 25 18.83 -2.14 14.81
C ARG A 25 17.86 -2.88 13.89
N ILE A 26 16.71 -2.28 13.59
CA ILE A 26 15.73 -2.85 12.64
C ILE A 26 16.37 -3.05 11.27
N LYS A 27 17.13 -2.07 10.76
CA LYS A 27 17.82 -2.13 9.46
C LYS A 27 18.77 -3.34 9.34
N ALA A 28 19.36 -3.79 10.45
CA ALA A 28 20.24 -4.96 10.48
C ALA A 28 19.51 -6.28 10.17
N ASP A 29 18.19 -6.34 10.36
CA ASP A 29 17.37 -7.52 10.01
C ASP A 29 17.14 -7.66 8.50
N PHE A 30 17.45 -6.64 7.70
CA PHE A 30 17.21 -6.60 6.26
C PHE A 30 18.51 -6.80 5.48
N PRO A 31 18.83 -8.04 5.02
CA PRO A 31 20.11 -8.36 4.41
C PRO A 31 20.44 -7.51 3.17
N ILE A 32 19.44 -7.21 2.35
CA ILE A 32 19.61 -6.40 1.14
C ILE A 32 20.09 -4.97 1.42
N LEU A 33 19.75 -4.40 2.58
CA LEU A 33 20.15 -3.04 2.96
C LEU A 33 21.64 -2.93 3.34
N GLN A 34 22.34 -4.08 3.46
CA GLN A 34 23.78 -4.15 3.61
C GLN A 34 24.52 -4.09 2.26
N ARG A 35 23.78 -4.16 1.14
CA ARG A 35 24.35 -4.09 -0.21
C ARG A 35 24.93 -2.71 -0.48
N LYS A 36 25.98 -2.68 -1.31
CA LYS A 36 26.54 -1.44 -1.89
C LYS A 36 26.14 -1.31 -3.36
N ILE A 37 25.96 -0.08 -3.80
CA ILE A 37 25.81 0.30 -5.21
C ILE A 37 27.09 1.04 -5.60
N GLY A 38 27.95 0.39 -6.39
CA GLY A 38 29.33 0.87 -6.58
C GLY A 38 30.06 1.01 -5.22
N PRO A 39 30.67 2.15 -4.91
CA PRO A 39 31.34 2.40 -3.63
C PRO A 39 30.36 2.78 -2.51
N ASN A 40 29.12 3.17 -2.86
CA ASN A 40 28.18 3.80 -1.95
C ASN A 40 27.31 2.76 -1.22
N ARG A 41 26.88 3.06 0.03
CA ARG A 41 25.86 2.27 0.72
C ARG A 41 24.50 2.42 0.02
N LEU A 42 23.69 1.38 0.03
CA LEU A 42 22.31 1.47 -0.44
C LEU A 42 21.46 2.31 0.51
N VAL A 43 20.82 3.35 -0.03
CA VAL A 43 19.76 4.14 0.60
C VAL A 43 18.45 3.84 -0.14
N TYR A 44 17.65 2.93 0.39
CA TYR A 44 16.42 2.47 -0.29
C TYR A 44 15.22 3.32 0.12
N LEU A 45 14.70 4.11 -0.82
CA LEU A 45 13.60 5.08 -0.64
C LEU A 45 12.46 4.87 -1.65
N ASP A 46 12.25 3.63 -2.15
CA ASP A 46 11.11 3.28 -3.01
C ASP A 46 10.12 2.33 -2.33
N ASN A 47 9.86 2.54 -1.03
CA ASN A 47 9.01 1.66 -0.21
C ASN A 47 7.54 1.67 -0.63
N ALA A 48 7.03 2.77 -1.16
CA ALA A 48 5.66 2.84 -1.68
C ALA A 48 5.44 1.97 -2.94
N ALA A 49 6.51 1.53 -3.62
CA ALA A 49 6.44 0.53 -4.67
C ALA A 49 6.47 -0.89 -4.10
N THR A 50 7.47 -1.21 -3.29
CA THR A 50 7.60 -2.47 -2.52
C THR A 50 8.57 -2.25 -1.38
N THR A 51 8.34 -2.88 -0.22
CA THR A 51 9.27 -2.84 0.91
C THR A 51 10.32 -3.93 0.81
N GLN A 52 11.43 -3.80 1.54
CA GLN A 52 12.41 -4.86 1.70
C GLN A 52 11.91 -5.93 2.70
N LYS A 53 12.55 -7.10 2.72
CA LYS A 53 12.12 -8.26 3.52
C LYS A 53 13.13 -8.54 4.62
N PRO A 54 12.69 -8.66 5.88
CA PRO A 54 13.59 -9.05 6.96
C PRO A 54 13.94 -10.54 6.84
N ARG A 55 15.06 -10.94 7.43
CA ARG A 55 15.55 -12.34 7.38
C ARG A 55 14.53 -13.34 7.88
N GLN A 56 13.67 -12.98 8.83
CA GLN A 56 12.61 -13.82 9.38
C GLN A 56 11.58 -14.21 8.30
N VAL A 57 11.21 -13.27 7.43
CA VAL A 57 10.28 -13.50 6.31
C VAL A 57 10.92 -14.36 5.23
N ILE A 58 12.20 -14.13 4.93
CA ILE A 58 12.97 -14.95 3.97
C ILE A 58 13.11 -16.39 4.50
N ALA A 59 13.45 -16.54 5.77
CA ALA A 59 13.56 -17.84 6.42
C ALA A 59 12.23 -18.60 6.43
N ALA A 60 11.10 -17.95 6.73
CA ALA A 60 9.79 -18.59 6.73
C ALA A 60 9.39 -19.10 5.33
N LEU A 61 9.72 -18.36 4.26
CA LEU A 61 9.53 -18.81 2.89
C LEU A 61 10.37 -20.07 2.57
N GLN A 62 11.63 -20.07 2.97
CA GLN A 62 12.56 -21.20 2.77
C GLN A 62 12.12 -22.41 3.59
N ASP A 63 11.78 -22.21 4.86
CA ASP A 63 11.36 -23.28 5.77
C ASP A 63 10.09 -23.99 5.29
N TYR A 64 9.15 -23.28 4.69
CA TYR A 64 7.97 -23.92 4.09
C TYR A 64 8.39 -24.98 3.07
N TYR A 65 9.23 -24.64 2.10
CA TYR A 65 9.65 -25.60 1.06
C TYR A 65 10.53 -26.73 1.58
N ILE A 66 11.32 -26.48 2.62
CA ILE A 66 12.22 -27.50 3.19
C ILE A 66 11.47 -28.47 4.10
N LYS A 67 10.44 -27.98 4.86
CA LYS A 67 9.88 -28.73 5.99
C LYS A 67 8.42 -29.14 5.82
N THR A 68 7.59 -28.33 5.08
CA THR A 68 6.13 -28.43 5.18
C THR A 68 5.43 -28.38 3.81
N ASN A 69 6.18 -28.43 2.70
CA ASN A 69 5.61 -28.28 1.36
C ASN A 69 4.56 -29.36 1.03
N ALA A 70 3.29 -29.00 1.08
CA ALA A 70 2.15 -29.80 0.68
C ALA A 70 1.00 -28.91 0.23
N ASN A 71 0.02 -29.47 -0.52
CA ASN A 71 -1.22 -28.75 -0.81
C ASN A 71 -2.09 -28.66 0.45
N VAL A 72 -2.94 -27.64 0.51
CA VAL A 72 -3.79 -27.33 1.67
C VAL A 72 -5.20 -27.91 1.53
N HIS A 73 -5.93 -27.99 2.63
CA HIS A 73 -7.35 -28.34 2.83
C HIS A 73 -7.74 -29.80 2.59
N ARG A 74 -7.38 -30.44 1.47
CA ARG A 74 -7.91 -31.76 1.08
C ARG A 74 -6.98 -32.95 1.38
N GLY A 75 -5.73 -32.72 1.76
CA GLY A 75 -4.80 -33.79 2.07
C GLY A 75 -5.05 -34.37 3.48
N LEU A 76 -5.00 -35.71 3.59
CA LEU A 76 -5.19 -36.41 4.87
C LEU A 76 -3.87 -36.84 5.53
N HIS A 77 -2.74 -36.37 5.01
CA HIS A 77 -1.42 -36.68 5.56
C HIS A 77 -0.84 -35.48 6.34
N THR A 78 0.04 -35.77 7.28
CA THR A 78 0.62 -34.81 8.23
C THR A 78 1.10 -33.52 7.57
N LEU A 79 1.85 -33.59 6.46
CA LEU A 79 2.34 -32.37 5.78
C LEU A 79 1.21 -31.49 5.26
N ALA A 80 0.11 -32.07 4.75
CA ALA A 80 -1.04 -31.29 4.28
C ALA A 80 -1.80 -30.64 5.45
N GLU A 81 -1.92 -31.33 6.58
CA GLU A 81 -2.52 -30.78 7.79
C GLU A 81 -1.69 -29.61 8.36
N GLU A 82 -0.37 -29.77 8.42
CA GLU A 82 0.56 -28.71 8.85
C GLU A 82 0.52 -27.50 7.91
N ALA A 83 0.54 -27.71 6.59
CA ALA A 83 0.43 -26.66 5.59
C ALA A 83 -0.91 -25.92 5.70
N THR A 84 -2.02 -26.64 5.86
CA THR A 84 -3.36 -26.08 6.06
C THR A 84 -3.43 -25.23 7.34
N ALA A 85 -2.95 -25.78 8.45
CA ALA A 85 -2.93 -25.07 9.73
C ALA A 85 -2.10 -23.77 9.66
N MET A 86 -0.99 -23.79 8.94
CA MET A 86 -0.15 -22.61 8.71
C MET A 86 -0.86 -21.57 7.84
N PHE A 87 -1.49 -22.01 6.73
CA PHE A 87 -2.22 -21.14 5.80
C PHE A 87 -3.39 -20.44 6.48
N GLU A 88 -4.23 -21.18 7.20
CA GLU A 88 -5.38 -20.62 7.93
C GLU A 88 -4.96 -19.78 9.16
N ARG A 89 -3.84 -20.10 9.80
CA ARG A 89 -3.26 -19.25 10.85
C ARG A 89 -2.87 -17.87 10.30
N THR A 90 -2.37 -17.80 9.07
CA THR A 90 -2.03 -16.52 8.42
C THR A 90 -3.31 -15.71 8.17
N ARG A 91 -4.40 -16.34 7.70
CA ARG A 91 -5.70 -15.69 7.54
C ARG A 91 -6.19 -15.11 8.88
N LYS A 92 -6.09 -15.88 9.96
CA LYS A 92 -6.45 -15.42 11.29
C LYS A 92 -5.62 -14.21 11.75
N LYS A 93 -4.31 -14.21 11.48
CA LYS A 93 -3.44 -13.06 11.78
C LYS A 93 -3.84 -11.83 10.99
N VAL A 94 -4.20 -11.98 9.71
CA VAL A 94 -4.72 -10.89 8.88
C VAL A 94 -6.02 -10.34 9.46
N ALA A 95 -6.96 -11.22 9.84
CA ALA A 95 -8.23 -10.81 10.44
C ALA A 95 -8.03 -9.98 11.72
N ILE A 96 -7.08 -10.38 12.56
CA ILE A 96 -6.68 -9.63 13.77
C ILE A 96 -6.06 -8.28 13.39
N PHE A 97 -5.15 -8.28 12.42
CA PHE A 97 -4.38 -7.12 12.01
C PHE A 97 -5.25 -5.96 11.44
N VAL A 98 -6.35 -6.29 10.77
CA VAL A 98 -7.24 -5.29 10.16
C VAL A 98 -8.41 -4.87 11.06
N GLY A 99 -8.43 -5.24 12.34
CA GLY A 99 -9.47 -4.81 13.30
C GLY A 99 -10.22 -5.96 13.96
N ASN A 100 -9.60 -7.15 14.07
CA ASN A 100 -10.18 -8.34 14.71
C ASN A 100 -11.55 -8.70 14.13
N VAL A 101 -11.59 -8.90 12.82
CA VAL A 101 -12.76 -9.34 12.05
C VAL A 101 -12.86 -10.87 12.02
N LYS A 102 -13.92 -11.43 11.42
CA LYS A 102 -14.05 -12.88 11.21
C LYS A 102 -13.09 -13.37 10.13
N THR A 103 -12.61 -14.60 10.24
CA THR A 103 -11.76 -15.22 9.23
C THR A 103 -12.45 -15.40 7.88
N GLU A 104 -13.76 -15.61 7.90
CA GLU A 104 -14.64 -15.72 6.74
C GLU A 104 -14.74 -14.43 5.92
N GLU A 105 -14.39 -13.29 6.52
CA GLU A 105 -14.36 -11.98 5.89
C GLU A 105 -13.02 -11.67 5.22
N ILE A 106 -12.03 -12.58 5.31
CA ILE A 106 -10.68 -12.40 4.73
C ILE A 106 -10.48 -13.36 3.55
N ILE A 107 -10.37 -12.80 2.35
CA ILE A 107 -10.16 -13.53 1.11
C ILE A 107 -8.70 -13.36 0.67
N TYR A 108 -8.01 -14.47 0.37
CA TYR A 108 -6.71 -14.41 -0.27
C TYR A 108 -6.82 -13.96 -1.73
N THR A 109 -5.95 -13.07 -2.12
CA THR A 109 -5.75 -12.60 -3.50
C THR A 109 -4.25 -12.54 -3.80
N ARG A 110 -3.88 -12.29 -5.06
CA ARG A 110 -2.47 -12.10 -5.41
C ARG A 110 -1.92 -10.72 -5.00
N ASN A 111 -2.79 -9.73 -4.88
CA ASN A 111 -2.46 -8.35 -4.51
C ASN A 111 -3.74 -7.51 -4.38
N ALA A 112 -3.61 -6.25 -3.93
CA ALA A 112 -4.73 -5.31 -3.85
C ALA A 112 -5.43 -5.07 -5.21
N THR A 113 -4.71 -5.10 -6.32
CA THR A 113 -5.30 -4.95 -7.66
C THR A 113 -6.30 -6.07 -7.95
N GLU A 114 -5.95 -7.32 -7.65
CA GLU A 114 -6.88 -8.45 -7.81
C GLU A 114 -8.05 -8.35 -6.83
N ALA A 115 -7.81 -7.96 -5.59
CA ALA A 115 -8.87 -7.75 -4.59
C ALA A 115 -9.91 -6.73 -5.06
N ILE A 116 -9.48 -5.59 -5.59
CA ILE A 116 -10.39 -4.57 -6.14
C ILE A 116 -11.11 -5.06 -7.41
N ASN A 117 -10.42 -5.79 -8.28
CA ASN A 117 -11.05 -6.39 -9.46
C ASN A 117 -12.08 -7.46 -9.07
N LEU A 118 -11.84 -8.24 -8.02
CA LEU A 118 -12.82 -9.20 -7.49
C LEU A 118 -14.11 -8.47 -7.12
N VAL A 119 -14.03 -7.37 -6.37
CA VAL A 119 -15.22 -6.56 -6.03
C VAL A 119 -15.91 -6.03 -7.28
N ALA A 120 -15.16 -5.47 -8.23
CA ALA A 120 -15.73 -4.92 -9.46
C ALA A 120 -16.43 -6.00 -10.31
N TYR A 121 -15.89 -7.21 -10.34
CA TYR A 121 -16.43 -8.33 -11.11
C TYR A 121 -17.60 -9.02 -10.43
N SER A 122 -17.44 -9.36 -9.17
CA SER A 122 -18.43 -10.17 -8.44
C SER A 122 -19.59 -9.32 -7.91
N TRP A 123 -19.28 -8.24 -7.21
CA TRP A 123 -20.30 -7.34 -6.69
C TRP A 123 -20.75 -6.31 -7.73
N GLY A 124 -19.80 -5.63 -8.39
CA GLY A 124 -20.10 -4.49 -9.24
C GLY A 124 -20.99 -4.83 -10.44
N ARG A 125 -20.72 -5.94 -11.13
CA ARG A 125 -21.53 -6.38 -12.29
C ARG A 125 -22.96 -6.73 -11.94
N LYS A 126 -23.22 -7.20 -10.74
CA LYS A 126 -24.55 -7.56 -10.27
C LYS A 126 -25.34 -6.35 -9.80
N ASN A 127 -24.69 -5.38 -9.18
CA ASN A 127 -25.33 -4.33 -8.40
C ASN A 127 -25.27 -2.92 -9.02
N ILE A 128 -24.53 -2.74 -10.13
CA ILE A 128 -24.35 -1.44 -10.78
C ILE A 128 -24.96 -1.48 -12.19
N ALA A 129 -25.90 -0.57 -12.43
CA ALA A 129 -26.64 -0.43 -13.68
C ALA A 129 -26.53 0.99 -14.25
N SER A 130 -27.17 1.23 -15.41
CA SER A 130 -27.27 2.56 -16.01
C SER A 130 -28.05 3.51 -15.10
N GLY A 131 -27.50 4.73 -14.91
CA GLY A 131 -28.05 5.73 -13.99
C GLY A 131 -27.49 5.66 -12.57
N ASP A 132 -26.84 4.56 -12.20
CA ASP A 132 -26.12 4.45 -10.92
C ASP A 132 -24.79 5.23 -11.00
N ARG A 133 -24.24 5.56 -9.83
CA ARG A 133 -23.01 6.31 -9.70
C ARG A 133 -21.96 5.54 -8.90
N ILE A 134 -20.71 5.60 -9.39
CA ILE A 134 -19.51 5.17 -8.67
C ILE A 134 -18.70 6.43 -8.37
N VAL A 135 -18.33 6.65 -7.10
CA VAL A 135 -17.54 7.80 -6.67
C VAL A 135 -16.12 7.34 -6.33
N LEU A 136 -15.14 8.08 -6.86
CA LEU A 136 -13.71 7.88 -6.66
C LEU A 136 -13.10 9.18 -6.14
N THR A 137 -11.76 9.22 -5.92
CA THR A 137 -11.06 10.49 -5.72
C THR A 137 -10.16 10.84 -6.90
N GLU A 138 -9.72 12.10 -7.01
CA GLU A 138 -8.74 12.52 -8.01
C GLU A 138 -7.34 11.93 -7.77
N MET A 139 -7.08 11.27 -6.63
CA MET A 139 -5.76 10.75 -6.26
C MET A 139 -5.63 9.22 -6.34
N GLU A 140 -6.59 8.52 -6.94
CA GLU A 140 -6.59 7.05 -6.98
C GLU A 140 -5.41 6.48 -7.75
N HIS A 141 -4.85 5.39 -7.22
CA HIS A 141 -3.96 4.50 -7.98
C HIS A 141 -4.75 3.82 -9.11
N HIS A 142 -4.10 3.51 -10.23
CA HIS A 142 -4.73 2.83 -11.36
C HIS A 142 -5.48 1.55 -10.96
N ALA A 143 -5.03 0.83 -9.94
CA ALA A 143 -5.70 -0.37 -9.43
C ALA A 143 -7.11 -0.08 -8.89
N ASN A 144 -7.32 1.11 -8.29
CA ASN A 144 -8.62 1.55 -7.78
C ASN A 144 -9.31 2.57 -8.72
N LEU A 145 -8.90 2.66 -9.95
CA LEU A 145 -9.48 3.53 -10.97
C LEU A 145 -9.95 2.75 -12.19
N VAL A 146 -9.05 1.96 -12.80
CA VAL A 146 -9.29 1.30 -14.10
C VAL A 146 -10.43 0.28 -14.03
N PRO A 147 -10.58 -0.57 -13.02
CA PRO A 147 -11.71 -1.51 -12.94
C PRO A 147 -13.06 -0.81 -12.96
N TRP A 148 -13.18 0.34 -12.28
CA TRP A 148 -14.40 1.13 -12.22
C TRP A 148 -14.72 1.84 -13.53
N ILE A 149 -13.70 2.36 -14.24
CA ILE A 149 -13.86 2.89 -15.61
C ILE A 149 -14.40 1.80 -16.54
N VAL A 150 -13.83 0.60 -16.48
CA VAL A 150 -14.26 -0.53 -17.32
C VAL A 150 -15.70 -0.96 -16.97
N LEU A 151 -16.02 -1.02 -15.67
CA LEU A 151 -17.37 -1.37 -15.22
C LEU A 151 -18.39 -0.31 -15.66
N ALA A 152 -18.13 0.97 -15.41
CA ALA A 152 -19.01 2.08 -15.80
C ALA A 152 -19.29 2.11 -17.31
N ARG A 153 -18.25 1.89 -18.14
CA ARG A 153 -18.45 1.77 -19.60
C ARG A 153 -19.35 0.61 -20.01
N LYS A 154 -19.32 -0.50 -19.28
CA LYS A 154 -20.14 -1.69 -19.59
C LYS A 154 -21.58 -1.55 -19.11
N THR A 155 -21.79 -0.89 -17.98
CA THR A 155 -23.09 -0.78 -17.33
C THR A 155 -23.84 0.50 -17.69
N GLY A 156 -23.14 1.53 -18.17
CA GLY A 156 -23.71 2.88 -18.35
C GLY A 156 -23.78 3.69 -17.06
N ALA A 157 -23.08 3.27 -16.01
CA ALA A 157 -22.99 4.01 -14.74
C ALA A 157 -22.14 5.28 -14.88
N GLU A 158 -22.41 6.26 -14.04
CA GLU A 158 -21.67 7.52 -14.00
C GLU A 158 -20.47 7.41 -13.04
N LEU A 159 -19.31 7.96 -13.47
CA LEU A 159 -18.15 8.15 -12.59
C LEU A 159 -18.11 9.59 -12.10
N LYS A 160 -17.97 9.77 -10.78
CA LYS A 160 -17.69 11.07 -10.15
C LYS A 160 -16.43 11.01 -9.32
N TYR A 161 -15.80 12.17 -9.14
CA TYR A 161 -14.54 12.27 -8.44
C TYR A 161 -14.62 13.32 -7.33
N ILE A 162 -14.22 12.94 -6.12
CA ILE A 162 -14.01 13.86 -5.01
C ILE A 162 -12.71 14.63 -5.34
N PRO A 163 -12.77 15.95 -5.51
CA PRO A 163 -11.61 16.74 -5.93
C PRO A 163 -10.62 16.94 -4.79
N ILE A 164 -9.38 17.32 -5.14
CA ILE A 164 -8.35 17.74 -4.20
C ILE A 164 -8.17 19.26 -4.22
N ASP A 165 -7.75 19.83 -3.08
CA ASP A 165 -7.28 21.20 -2.98
C ASP A 165 -5.81 21.34 -3.44
N GLU A 166 -5.29 22.57 -3.41
CA GLU A 166 -3.90 22.87 -3.79
C GLU A 166 -2.86 22.26 -2.83
N ARG A 167 -3.26 21.87 -1.63
CA ARG A 167 -2.43 21.15 -0.67
C ARG A 167 -2.47 19.63 -0.88
N GLY A 168 -3.31 19.14 -1.81
CA GLY A 168 -3.50 17.71 -2.07
C GLY A 168 -4.36 17.01 -1.01
N LEU A 169 -5.25 17.73 -0.32
CA LEU A 169 -6.28 17.21 0.58
C LEU A 169 -7.61 17.11 -0.15
N LEU A 170 -8.46 16.12 0.20
CA LEU A 170 -9.80 16.00 -0.37
C LEU A 170 -10.66 17.19 0.03
N LYS A 171 -11.42 17.72 -0.92
CA LYS A 171 -12.45 18.75 -0.67
C LYS A 171 -13.76 18.03 -0.36
N LEU A 172 -14.17 18.06 0.88
CA LEU A 172 -15.45 17.49 1.32
C LEU A 172 -16.60 18.47 1.31
N GLU A 173 -16.32 19.79 1.15
CA GLU A 173 -17.36 20.79 0.93
C GLU A 173 -18.09 20.50 -0.39
N GLY A 174 -19.43 20.40 -0.34
CA GLY A 174 -20.25 20.06 -1.50
C GLY A 174 -20.24 18.57 -1.87
N ILE A 175 -19.76 17.71 -0.99
CA ILE A 175 -19.73 16.26 -1.22
C ILE A 175 -21.11 15.63 -1.46
N ASP A 176 -22.17 16.27 -0.95
CA ASP A 176 -23.57 15.85 -1.17
C ASP A 176 -24.02 15.93 -2.63
N ASP A 177 -23.37 16.74 -3.47
CA ASP A 177 -23.59 16.79 -4.92
C ASP A 177 -22.84 15.66 -5.65
N ILE A 178 -21.83 15.11 -5.00
CA ILE A 178 -21.00 14.02 -5.51
C ILE A 178 -21.55 12.66 -5.06
N ILE A 179 -21.77 12.48 -3.75
CA ILE A 179 -22.35 11.27 -3.15
C ILE A 179 -23.86 11.51 -2.97
N THR A 180 -24.65 10.97 -3.89
CA THR A 180 -26.10 11.16 -3.95
C THR A 180 -26.83 9.82 -3.74
N SER A 181 -28.17 9.82 -3.73
CA SER A 181 -28.98 8.62 -3.64
C SER A 181 -28.77 7.60 -4.77
N ASN A 182 -28.20 8.03 -5.92
CA ASN A 182 -27.86 7.14 -7.02
C ASN A 182 -26.45 6.52 -6.85
N THR A 183 -25.68 6.94 -5.85
CA THR A 183 -24.35 6.36 -5.59
C THR A 183 -24.51 4.95 -5.04
N LYS A 184 -23.88 3.97 -5.69
CA LYS A 184 -23.86 2.57 -5.26
C LYS A 184 -22.55 2.19 -4.58
N LEU A 185 -21.45 2.85 -4.99
CA LEU A 185 -20.12 2.56 -4.47
C LEU A 185 -19.31 3.86 -4.35
N VAL A 186 -18.62 3.99 -3.24
CA VAL A 186 -17.54 4.96 -3.03
C VAL A 186 -16.24 4.16 -2.86
N ALA A 187 -15.31 4.27 -3.81
CA ALA A 187 -14.03 3.55 -3.78
C ALA A 187 -12.88 4.56 -3.64
N VAL A 188 -12.22 4.54 -2.48
CA VAL A 188 -11.27 5.57 -2.08
C VAL A 188 -9.95 4.99 -1.56
N THR A 189 -8.84 5.63 -1.91
CA THR A 189 -7.55 5.31 -1.29
C THR A 189 -7.49 5.89 0.13
N HIS A 190 -7.04 5.07 1.09
CA HIS A 190 -6.86 5.53 2.47
C HIS A 190 -5.62 6.43 2.61
N MET A 191 -4.53 6.07 1.90
CA MET A 191 -3.30 6.87 1.84
C MET A 191 -2.81 6.92 0.39
N SER A 192 -2.60 8.13 -0.13
CA SER A 192 -2.12 8.32 -1.49
C SER A 192 -0.67 7.84 -1.66
N ASN A 193 -0.42 7.02 -2.65
CA ASN A 193 0.92 6.55 -3.02
C ASN A 193 1.78 7.63 -3.72
N VAL A 194 1.20 8.78 -4.04
CA VAL A 194 1.88 9.93 -4.67
C VAL A 194 2.04 11.08 -3.68
N LEU A 195 0.92 11.56 -3.13
CA LEU A 195 0.90 12.74 -2.26
C LEU A 195 1.24 12.41 -0.80
N GLY A 196 1.12 11.12 -0.44
CA GLY A 196 1.19 10.68 0.94
C GLY A 196 -0.04 11.08 1.77
N THR A 197 -0.98 11.82 1.21
CA THR A 197 -2.19 12.28 1.90
C THR A 197 -2.92 11.12 2.55
N ILE A 198 -3.23 11.24 3.83
CA ILE A 198 -4.09 10.33 4.59
C ILE A 198 -5.50 10.89 4.53
N ASN A 199 -6.42 10.14 3.93
CA ASN A 199 -7.79 10.54 3.71
C ASN A 199 -8.69 10.18 4.91
N PRO A 200 -9.71 10.98 5.24
CA PRO A 200 -10.69 10.71 6.30
C PRO A 200 -11.74 9.70 5.82
N VAL A 201 -11.31 8.43 5.68
CA VAL A 201 -12.14 7.37 5.06
C VAL A 201 -13.34 6.99 5.92
N ASP A 202 -13.26 7.15 7.23
CA ASP A 202 -14.37 6.97 8.18
C ASP A 202 -15.47 8.01 7.98
N GLU A 203 -15.11 9.28 7.78
CA GLU A 203 -16.06 10.33 7.44
C GLU A 203 -16.73 10.07 6.08
N ILE A 204 -15.93 9.68 5.08
CA ILE A 204 -16.43 9.35 3.74
C ILE A 204 -17.35 8.13 3.79
N ALA A 205 -17.02 7.10 4.58
CA ALA A 205 -17.85 5.92 4.76
C ALA A 205 -19.21 6.29 5.36
N ARG A 206 -19.22 7.09 6.42
CA ARG A 206 -20.47 7.57 7.03
C ARG A 206 -21.33 8.35 6.03
N LEU A 207 -20.74 9.22 5.21
CA LEU A 207 -21.46 9.98 4.18
C LEU A 207 -22.03 9.07 3.08
N ALA A 208 -21.25 8.08 2.64
CA ALA A 208 -21.67 7.09 1.65
C ALA A 208 -22.84 6.23 2.15
N HIS A 209 -22.73 5.69 3.36
CA HIS A 209 -23.77 4.85 3.97
C HIS A 209 -25.07 5.62 4.21
N ASN A 210 -25.02 6.91 4.54
CA ASN A 210 -26.21 7.76 4.65
C ASN A 210 -26.97 7.91 3.31
N ARG A 211 -26.35 7.55 2.19
CA ARG A 211 -26.94 7.52 0.84
C ARG A 211 -27.20 6.10 0.33
N GLY A 212 -26.92 5.08 1.14
CA GLY A 212 -27.09 3.66 0.78
C GLY A 212 -25.98 3.09 -0.11
N ALA A 213 -24.86 3.79 -0.24
CA ALA A 213 -23.70 3.34 -1.02
C ALA A 213 -22.75 2.49 -0.18
N LEU A 214 -22.17 1.44 -0.76
CA LEU A 214 -21.07 0.69 -0.14
C LEU A 214 -19.74 1.44 -0.29
N VAL A 215 -18.76 1.10 0.59
CA VAL A 215 -17.45 1.71 0.61
C VAL A 215 -16.34 0.66 0.45
N LEU A 216 -15.52 0.87 -0.59
CA LEU A 216 -14.27 0.14 -0.78
C LEU A 216 -13.10 1.05 -0.44
N VAL A 217 -12.24 0.61 0.44
CA VAL A 217 -11.02 1.33 0.83
C VAL A 217 -9.80 0.62 0.24
N ASP A 218 -9.04 1.33 -0.62
CA ASP A 218 -7.70 0.89 -1.02
C ASP A 218 -6.72 1.17 0.11
N GLY A 219 -6.40 0.13 0.85
CA GLY A 219 -5.48 0.12 1.98
C GLY A 219 -4.03 -0.19 1.62
N ALA A 220 -3.68 -0.26 0.33
CA ALA A 220 -2.35 -0.69 -0.10
C ALA A 220 -1.19 0.14 0.47
N GLN A 221 -1.44 1.40 0.81
CA GLN A 221 -0.45 2.28 1.45
C GLN A 221 -0.73 2.50 2.94
N SER A 222 -1.94 2.32 3.45
CA SER A 222 -2.23 2.53 4.86
C SER A 222 -1.92 1.30 5.72
N ALA A 223 -2.26 0.10 5.25
CA ALA A 223 -2.02 -1.14 6.00
C ALA A 223 -0.53 -1.34 6.38
N PRO A 224 0.48 -1.01 5.52
CA PRO A 224 1.88 -1.08 5.91
C PRO A 224 2.31 -0.05 6.96
N HIS A 225 1.67 1.12 7.00
CA HIS A 225 2.26 2.33 7.56
C HIS A 225 1.53 2.89 8.80
N MET A 226 0.35 2.38 9.12
CA MET A 226 -0.44 2.85 10.27
C MET A 226 -1.42 1.78 10.76
N PRO A 227 -1.89 1.87 12.02
CA PRO A 227 -2.97 1.01 12.49
C PRO A 227 -4.21 1.13 11.60
N VAL A 228 -4.82 -0.01 11.31
CA VAL A 228 -6.07 -0.09 10.54
C VAL A 228 -7.09 -0.89 11.33
N ASP A 229 -8.29 -0.32 11.48
CA ASP A 229 -9.47 -1.01 11.99
C ASP A 229 -10.62 -0.80 10.99
N VAL A 230 -10.90 -1.81 10.17
CA VAL A 230 -11.93 -1.75 9.14
C VAL A 230 -13.34 -1.59 9.71
N LYS A 231 -13.56 -1.99 10.98
CA LYS A 231 -14.84 -1.80 11.67
C LYS A 231 -15.01 -0.35 12.12
N ALA A 232 -13.93 0.27 12.64
CA ALA A 232 -13.95 1.68 13.02
C ALA A 232 -14.08 2.59 11.79
N ILE A 233 -13.45 2.23 10.67
CA ILE A 233 -13.63 2.90 9.36
C ILE A 233 -15.04 2.71 8.83
N ASP A 234 -15.72 1.65 9.23
CA ASP A 234 -17.02 1.18 8.69
C ASP A 234 -16.92 0.81 7.21
N ALA A 235 -15.78 0.22 6.78
CA ALA A 235 -15.57 -0.21 5.41
C ALA A 235 -16.40 -1.46 5.08
N ASP A 236 -16.98 -1.53 3.86
CA ASP A 236 -17.59 -2.75 3.33
C ASP A 236 -16.56 -3.65 2.68
N PHE A 237 -15.53 -3.04 2.08
CA PHE A 237 -14.38 -3.72 1.50
C PHE A 237 -13.08 -2.98 1.85
N PHE A 238 -12.00 -3.75 2.08
CA PHE A 238 -10.66 -3.21 2.29
C PHE A 238 -9.62 -4.09 1.58
N ALA A 239 -8.79 -3.49 0.70
CA ALA A 239 -7.86 -4.21 -0.13
C ALA A 239 -6.40 -3.81 0.17
N PHE A 240 -5.48 -4.79 0.31
CA PHE A 240 -4.07 -4.51 0.48
C PHE A 240 -3.16 -5.63 -0.03
N SER A 241 -1.84 -5.36 -0.09
CA SER A 241 -0.83 -6.26 -0.64
C SER A 241 0.28 -6.53 0.36
N ALA A 242 0.65 -7.80 0.53
CA ALA A 242 1.71 -8.23 1.44
C ALA A 242 3.08 -7.63 1.09
N HIS A 243 3.41 -7.48 -0.20
CA HIS A 243 4.74 -7.01 -0.63
C HIS A 243 5.09 -5.58 -0.21
N LYS A 244 4.11 -4.79 0.22
CA LYS A 244 4.30 -3.45 0.81
C LYS A 244 4.38 -3.49 2.34
N MET A 245 4.10 -4.65 2.94
CA MET A 245 4.10 -4.92 4.38
C MET A 245 5.17 -5.94 4.77
N LEU A 246 6.41 -5.79 4.29
CA LEU A 246 7.53 -6.70 4.53
C LEU A 246 7.33 -8.12 3.97
N GLY A 247 6.14 -8.45 3.49
CA GLY A 247 5.77 -9.76 2.96
C GLY A 247 6.21 -9.99 1.51
N PRO A 248 6.02 -11.19 0.97
CA PRO A 248 6.39 -11.55 -0.39
C PRO A 248 5.45 -10.91 -1.43
N THR A 249 5.87 -10.93 -2.70
CA THR A 249 5.00 -10.68 -3.86
C THR A 249 4.03 -11.84 -4.06
N GLY A 250 2.92 -11.60 -4.80
CA GLY A 250 1.95 -12.64 -5.14
C GLY A 250 1.05 -13.07 -3.97
N VAL A 251 0.96 -12.25 -2.92
CA VAL A 251 0.02 -12.37 -1.80
C VAL A 251 -0.62 -11.03 -1.52
N GLY A 252 -1.92 -11.01 -1.40
CA GLY A 252 -2.73 -9.87 -1.00
C GLY A 252 -4.03 -10.35 -0.38
N PHE A 253 -4.85 -9.42 0.06
CA PHE A 253 -6.09 -9.73 0.77
C PHE A 253 -7.18 -8.75 0.41
N LEU A 254 -8.39 -9.28 0.40
CA LEU A 254 -9.63 -8.53 0.47
C LEU A 254 -10.30 -8.84 1.82
N TYR A 255 -10.52 -7.81 2.63
CA TYR A 255 -11.57 -7.85 3.63
C TYR A 255 -12.90 -7.50 2.95
N GLY A 256 -13.97 -8.21 3.25
CA GLY A 256 -15.32 -7.85 2.86
C GLY A 256 -16.31 -8.21 3.96
N ARG A 257 -17.34 -7.38 4.18
CA ARG A 257 -18.41 -7.71 5.12
C ARG A 257 -19.05 -9.04 4.75
N GLU A 258 -19.21 -9.93 5.71
CA GLU A 258 -19.78 -11.26 5.50
C GLU A 258 -21.11 -11.24 4.74
N ALA A 259 -22.01 -10.33 5.10
CA ALA A 259 -23.31 -10.21 4.42
C ALA A 259 -23.19 -9.85 2.94
N VAL A 260 -22.23 -8.96 2.60
CA VAL A 260 -21.98 -8.55 1.22
C VAL A 260 -21.28 -9.68 0.45
N LEU A 261 -20.27 -10.32 1.05
CA LEU A 261 -19.55 -11.45 0.44
C LEU A 261 -20.47 -12.63 0.14
N ASN A 262 -21.44 -12.91 1.02
CA ASN A 262 -22.40 -14.00 0.83
C ASN A 262 -23.27 -13.79 -0.42
N ASP A 263 -23.63 -12.54 -0.74
CA ASP A 263 -24.45 -12.19 -1.92
C ASP A 263 -23.65 -12.10 -3.23
N MET A 264 -22.30 -12.10 -3.15
CA MET A 264 -21.43 -12.02 -4.33
C MET A 264 -21.26 -13.38 -5.00
N GLU A 265 -21.21 -13.38 -6.34
CA GLU A 265 -20.78 -14.54 -7.11
C GLU A 265 -19.25 -14.73 -7.04
N PRO A 266 -18.75 -15.98 -7.22
CA PRO A 266 -17.31 -16.20 -7.32
C PRO A 266 -16.65 -15.37 -8.43
N PHE A 267 -15.37 -15.06 -8.27
CA PHE A 267 -14.58 -14.30 -9.24
C PHE A 267 -13.83 -15.20 -10.23
N ILE A 268 -13.27 -16.31 -9.70
CA ILE A 268 -12.55 -17.33 -10.44
C ILE A 268 -13.20 -18.67 -10.11
N TYR A 269 -13.33 -19.54 -11.11
CA TYR A 269 -13.98 -20.83 -10.98
C TYR A 269 -12.95 -21.94 -11.16
N GLY A 270 -13.06 -23.03 -10.37
CA GLY A 270 -12.16 -24.19 -10.45
C GLY A 270 -12.29 -25.13 -9.26
N GLY A 271 -11.25 -25.87 -8.97
CA GLY A 271 -11.16 -26.69 -7.76
C GLY A 271 -11.07 -25.85 -6.49
N GLU A 272 -11.26 -26.44 -5.35
CA GLU A 272 -11.29 -25.89 -3.97
C GLU A 272 -12.56 -25.08 -3.63
N MET A 273 -13.05 -24.23 -4.53
CA MET A 273 -14.14 -23.29 -4.30
C MET A 273 -15.55 -23.89 -4.50
N ILE A 274 -15.66 -25.13 -4.88
CA ILE A 274 -16.91 -25.86 -5.19
C ILE A 274 -17.39 -26.71 -4.01
N ASN A 275 -18.72 -26.89 -3.93
CA ASN A 275 -19.36 -27.83 -3.05
C ASN A 275 -19.76 -29.10 -3.84
N GLU A 276 -20.60 -28.98 -4.88
CA GLU A 276 -20.99 -30.07 -5.77
C GLU A 276 -20.77 -29.68 -7.23
N VAL A 277 -20.28 -30.64 -8.04
CA VAL A 277 -20.12 -30.49 -9.49
C VAL A 277 -20.68 -31.70 -10.20
N ARG A 278 -21.54 -31.47 -11.20
CA ARG A 278 -22.06 -32.43 -12.17
C ARG A 278 -21.76 -31.94 -13.59
N TYR A 279 -22.05 -32.69 -14.61
CA TYR A 279 -21.78 -32.30 -16.00
C TYR A 279 -22.51 -31.02 -16.42
N ASP A 280 -23.65 -30.72 -15.81
CA ASP A 280 -24.55 -29.60 -16.13
C ASP A 280 -24.81 -28.64 -14.95
N TYR A 281 -24.15 -28.87 -13.81
CA TYR A 281 -24.38 -28.14 -12.57
C TYR A 281 -23.11 -27.96 -11.76
N ALA A 282 -22.95 -26.79 -11.15
CA ALA A 282 -21.97 -26.55 -10.09
C ALA A 282 -22.52 -25.58 -9.06
N ASP A 283 -22.22 -25.79 -7.81
CA ASP A 283 -22.44 -24.85 -6.73
C ASP A 283 -21.17 -24.59 -5.93
N TRP A 284 -21.20 -23.58 -5.08
CA TRP A 284 -20.04 -23.02 -4.42
C TRP A 284 -20.01 -23.37 -2.94
N THR A 285 -18.81 -23.58 -2.42
CA THR A 285 -18.60 -23.75 -0.97
C THR A 285 -18.80 -22.44 -0.21
N SER A 286 -18.73 -22.51 1.12
CA SER A 286 -18.91 -21.34 2.00
C SER A 286 -17.72 -20.36 1.92
N LEU A 287 -17.90 -19.16 2.52
CA LEU A 287 -16.83 -18.21 2.77
C LEU A 287 -15.74 -18.84 3.67
N PRO A 288 -14.50 -18.46 3.47
CA PRO A 288 -13.94 -17.59 2.42
C PRO A 288 -13.64 -18.32 1.11
N TRP A 289 -13.67 -19.66 1.13
CA TRP A 289 -13.15 -20.54 0.08
C TRP A 289 -13.87 -20.41 -1.26
N LYS A 290 -15.13 -19.95 -1.29
CA LYS A 290 -15.85 -19.72 -2.55
C LYS A 290 -15.15 -18.72 -3.48
N PHE A 291 -14.21 -17.91 -2.97
CA PHE A 291 -13.42 -16.94 -3.75
C PHE A 291 -12.00 -17.40 -4.03
N GLU A 292 -11.59 -18.59 -3.56
CA GLU A 292 -10.20 -19.06 -3.58
C GLU A 292 -10.06 -20.33 -4.43
N ALA A 293 -10.19 -20.19 -5.75
CA ALA A 293 -10.08 -21.28 -6.69
C ALA A 293 -8.63 -21.67 -6.96
N GLY A 294 -8.36 -22.99 -6.95
CA GLY A 294 -7.05 -23.57 -7.27
C GLY A 294 -6.04 -23.50 -6.13
N THR A 295 -4.92 -24.19 -6.25
CA THR A 295 -3.87 -24.19 -5.23
C THR A 295 -3.30 -22.79 -5.02
N PRO A 296 -3.38 -22.23 -3.78
CA PRO A 296 -2.95 -20.87 -3.50
C PRO A 296 -1.43 -20.74 -3.36
N ASN A 297 -0.94 -19.51 -3.17
CA ASN A 297 0.46 -19.24 -2.84
C ASN A 297 0.74 -19.54 -1.35
N ILE A 298 0.87 -20.83 -1.00
CA ILE A 298 1.01 -21.30 0.38
C ILE A 298 2.34 -20.81 0.98
N ALA A 299 3.44 -20.91 0.24
CA ALA A 299 4.75 -20.41 0.67
C ALA A 299 4.72 -18.90 0.96
N GLY A 300 4.02 -18.14 0.12
CA GLY A 300 3.83 -16.73 0.32
C GLY A 300 3.00 -16.41 1.56
N ALA A 301 1.97 -17.20 1.87
CA ALA A 301 1.19 -17.07 3.10
C ALA A 301 2.05 -17.33 4.35
N ALA A 302 2.89 -18.37 4.33
CA ALA A 302 3.86 -18.67 5.40
C ALA A 302 4.79 -17.48 5.68
N ALA A 303 5.39 -16.95 4.62
CA ALA A 303 6.28 -15.79 4.70
C ALA A 303 5.54 -14.54 5.20
N PHE A 304 4.30 -14.31 4.77
CA PHE A 304 3.51 -13.17 5.22
C PHE A 304 3.09 -13.30 6.69
N SER A 305 2.86 -14.53 7.19
CA SER A 305 2.67 -14.77 8.62
C SER A 305 3.82 -14.21 9.46
N ALA A 306 5.07 -14.46 9.04
CA ALA A 306 6.25 -13.93 9.72
C ALA A 306 6.38 -12.39 9.59
N ALA A 307 5.92 -11.81 8.46
CA ALA A 307 5.87 -10.36 8.30
C ALA A 307 4.88 -9.71 9.26
N LEU A 308 3.70 -10.31 9.45
CA LEU A 308 2.70 -9.85 10.42
C LEU A 308 3.22 -9.96 11.87
N ASP A 309 3.93 -11.05 12.22
CA ASP A 309 4.55 -11.17 13.53
C ASP A 309 5.60 -10.08 13.76
N TYR A 310 6.42 -9.78 12.74
CA TYR A 310 7.42 -8.72 12.80
C TYR A 310 6.79 -7.34 13.04
N LEU A 311 5.74 -7.01 12.28
CA LEU A 311 5.00 -5.75 12.42
C LEU A 311 4.29 -5.64 13.78
N ASN A 312 3.64 -6.72 14.24
CA ASN A 312 2.96 -6.75 15.52
C ASN A 312 3.95 -6.61 16.69
N MET A 313 5.12 -7.24 16.61
CA MET A 313 6.18 -7.10 17.61
C MET A 313 6.76 -5.69 17.64
N THR A 314 6.84 -5.03 16.48
CA THR A 314 7.27 -3.63 16.37
C THR A 314 6.20 -2.67 16.91
N GLY A 315 4.92 -2.97 16.66
CA GLY A 315 3.76 -2.13 16.98
C GLY A 315 3.46 -1.11 15.89
N MET A 316 2.25 -1.16 15.34
CA MET A 316 1.88 -0.28 14.21
C MET A 316 1.79 1.21 14.59
N ASP A 317 1.46 1.53 15.83
CA ASP A 317 1.52 2.90 16.36
C ASP A 317 2.96 3.43 16.38
N ILE A 318 3.92 2.58 16.76
CA ILE A 318 5.35 2.91 16.76
C ILE A 318 5.86 3.10 15.32
N VAL A 319 5.45 2.23 14.38
CA VAL A 319 5.74 2.39 12.95
C VAL A 319 5.25 3.75 12.47
N ARG A 320 3.98 4.09 12.73
CA ARG A 320 3.39 5.35 12.33
C ARG A 320 4.12 6.56 12.93
N GLU A 321 4.45 6.53 14.20
CA GLU A 321 5.14 7.63 14.88
C GLU A 321 6.57 7.83 14.37
N HIS A 322 7.30 6.73 14.11
CA HIS A 322 8.61 6.79 13.47
C HIS A 322 8.54 7.46 12.08
N GLU A 323 7.64 7.00 11.23
CA GLU A 323 7.49 7.56 9.89
C GLU A 323 7.03 9.03 9.91
N LYS A 324 6.15 9.38 10.85
CA LYS A 324 5.71 10.77 11.03
C LYS A 324 6.87 11.69 11.42
N LYS A 325 7.73 11.27 12.34
CA LYS A 325 8.93 12.01 12.74
C LYS A 325 9.90 12.14 11.57
N LEU A 326 10.16 11.03 10.85
CA LEU A 326 11.06 11.01 9.71
C LEU A 326 10.53 11.88 8.55
N THR A 327 9.21 11.83 8.30
CA THR A 327 8.55 12.69 7.31
C THR A 327 8.64 14.16 7.70
N SER A 328 8.40 14.48 8.97
CA SER A 328 8.55 15.86 9.47
C SER A 328 9.98 16.39 9.30
N TYR A 329 10.97 15.54 9.60
CA TYR A 329 12.38 15.87 9.38
C TYR A 329 12.67 16.09 7.89
N ALA A 330 12.23 15.17 7.04
CA ALA A 330 12.42 15.27 5.60
C ALA A 330 11.80 16.55 5.02
N LEU A 331 10.56 16.91 5.42
CA LEU A 331 9.91 18.16 4.99
C LEU A 331 10.74 19.40 5.37
N LYS A 332 11.32 19.44 6.58
CA LYS A 332 12.23 20.53 7.00
C LYS A 332 13.47 20.60 6.13
N ARG A 333 14.08 19.45 5.84
CA ARG A 333 15.28 19.37 5.00
C ARG A 333 15.01 19.76 3.54
N PHE A 334 13.85 19.35 2.99
CA PHE A 334 13.42 19.78 1.64
C PHE A 334 13.22 21.29 1.53
N ALA A 335 12.78 21.96 2.61
CA ALA A 335 12.64 23.42 2.63
C ALA A 335 13.98 24.18 2.45
N GLU A 336 15.12 23.51 2.64
CA GLU A 336 16.46 24.06 2.37
C GLU A 336 16.80 24.05 0.86
N LEU A 337 15.96 23.43 0.00
CA LEU A 337 16.16 23.30 -1.44
C LEU A 337 15.19 24.24 -2.21
N PRO A 338 15.60 25.46 -2.56
CA PRO A 338 14.69 26.49 -3.11
C PRO A 338 14.17 26.17 -4.52
N ASP A 339 14.87 25.29 -5.25
CA ASP A 339 14.51 24.89 -6.60
C ASP A 339 13.61 23.64 -6.63
N VAL A 340 13.31 23.05 -5.46
CA VAL A 340 12.48 21.83 -5.35
C VAL A 340 11.07 22.16 -4.91
N ARG A 341 10.09 21.72 -5.70
CA ARG A 341 8.67 21.76 -5.36
C ARG A 341 8.20 20.41 -4.84
N ILE A 342 7.63 20.37 -3.63
CA ILE A 342 6.98 19.18 -3.05
C ILE A 342 5.49 19.18 -3.40
N PHE A 343 4.91 18.00 -3.60
CA PHE A 343 3.49 17.78 -3.80
C PHE A 343 2.84 17.11 -2.57
N GLY A 344 1.58 17.48 -2.30
CA GLY A 344 0.81 16.98 -1.17
C GLY A 344 1.03 17.76 0.14
N PRO A 345 0.42 17.29 1.25
CA PRO A 345 0.42 18.01 2.52
C PRO A 345 1.83 18.28 3.06
N GLN A 346 2.01 19.45 3.67
CA GLN A 346 3.27 19.84 4.34
C GLN A 346 3.25 19.53 5.84
N ASN A 347 2.16 18.94 6.34
CA ASN A 347 2.03 18.52 7.72
C ASN A 347 2.14 16.99 7.82
N ALA A 348 3.11 16.48 8.54
CA ALA A 348 3.36 15.06 8.72
C ALA A 348 2.22 14.31 9.44
N SER A 349 1.31 14.99 10.15
CA SER A 349 0.12 14.36 10.72
C SER A 349 -0.91 13.94 9.66
N GLN A 350 -0.96 14.69 8.55
CA GLN A 350 -1.86 14.45 7.40
C GLN A 350 -1.16 13.67 6.27
N LYS A 351 0.10 13.26 6.49
CA LYS A 351 0.96 12.67 5.45
C LYS A 351 1.62 11.38 5.95
N GLY A 352 1.62 10.36 5.11
CA GLY A 352 2.47 9.18 5.29
C GLY A 352 3.90 9.41 4.86
N GLY A 353 4.73 8.37 4.95
CA GLY A 353 6.15 8.39 4.61
C GLY A 353 6.45 8.55 3.10
N VAL A 354 5.67 9.33 2.36
CA VAL A 354 5.79 9.52 0.91
C VAL A 354 5.97 11.00 0.58
N ILE A 355 7.03 11.33 -0.15
CA ILE A 355 7.30 12.68 -0.66
C ILE A 355 7.55 12.61 -2.16
N SER A 356 6.60 13.12 -2.95
CA SER A 356 6.77 13.38 -4.38
C SER A 356 7.21 14.81 -4.58
N PHE A 357 8.19 15.01 -5.45
CA PHE A 357 8.79 16.31 -5.69
C PHE A 357 9.34 16.45 -7.11
N ASN A 358 9.54 17.69 -7.57
CA ASN A 358 10.25 18.02 -8.80
C ASN A 358 11.27 19.12 -8.54
N ASP A 359 12.41 19.03 -9.16
CA ASP A 359 13.34 20.14 -9.33
C ASP A 359 12.91 20.99 -10.54
N LYS A 360 13.13 22.30 -10.50
CA LYS A 360 12.72 23.23 -11.57
C LYS A 360 13.46 23.02 -12.88
N SER A 361 14.70 22.52 -12.83
CA SER A 361 15.63 22.44 -13.95
C SER A 361 16.00 21.01 -14.33
N ILE A 362 15.74 20.02 -13.46
CA ILE A 362 16.16 18.63 -13.68
C ILE A 362 14.92 17.76 -13.91
N HIS A 363 14.91 17.03 -15.03
CA HIS A 363 13.84 16.09 -15.29
C HIS A 363 13.82 14.96 -14.24
N PRO A 364 12.66 14.50 -13.74
CA PRO A 364 12.57 13.47 -12.70
C PRO A 364 13.35 12.17 -12.97
N HIS A 365 13.42 11.73 -14.23
CA HIS A 365 14.20 10.55 -14.62
C HIS A 365 15.71 10.78 -14.48
N ASP A 366 16.20 11.94 -14.91
CA ASP A 366 17.61 12.28 -14.84
C ASP A 366 18.06 12.42 -13.38
N LEU A 367 17.22 13.07 -12.56
CA LEU A 367 17.45 13.16 -11.12
C LEU A 367 17.49 11.78 -10.46
N ALA A 368 16.54 10.89 -10.79
CA ALA A 368 16.54 9.53 -10.23
C ALA A 368 17.76 8.72 -10.66
N THR A 369 18.20 8.84 -11.92
CA THR A 369 19.41 8.19 -12.45
C THR A 369 20.66 8.71 -11.75
N TYR A 370 20.76 10.03 -11.54
CA TYR A 370 21.88 10.62 -10.81
C TYR A 370 21.92 10.15 -9.35
N LEU A 371 20.78 10.12 -8.66
CA LEU A 371 20.68 9.65 -7.28
C LEU A 371 21.05 8.16 -7.17
N ASP A 372 20.67 7.31 -8.13
CA ASP A 372 21.04 5.89 -8.18
C ASP A 372 22.57 5.72 -8.25
N SER A 373 23.27 6.57 -9.01
CA SER A 373 24.75 6.57 -9.07
C SER A 373 25.40 6.85 -7.70
N LEU A 374 24.67 7.52 -6.80
CA LEU A 374 25.06 7.75 -5.41
C LEU A 374 24.57 6.66 -4.44
N GLY A 375 23.92 5.62 -4.94
CA GLY A 375 23.34 4.53 -4.13
C GLY A 375 21.97 4.86 -3.53
N ILE A 376 21.31 5.93 -3.98
CA ILE A 376 20.03 6.40 -3.45
C ILE A 376 18.92 5.98 -4.41
N ALA A 377 18.14 4.95 -4.01
CA ALA A 377 17.06 4.38 -4.81
C ALA A 377 15.75 5.14 -4.57
N VAL A 378 15.34 5.95 -5.53
CA VAL A 378 14.05 6.64 -5.60
C VAL A 378 13.28 6.22 -6.86
N ARG A 379 12.03 6.60 -6.99
CA ARG A 379 11.23 6.32 -8.18
C ARG A 379 10.92 7.59 -8.95
N ALA A 380 11.01 7.54 -10.28
CA ALA A 380 10.54 8.60 -11.18
C ALA A 380 9.36 8.11 -12.03
N GLY A 381 8.43 8.99 -12.37
CA GLY A 381 7.32 8.71 -13.28
C GLY A 381 5.96 9.18 -12.76
N HIS A 382 4.89 8.60 -13.31
CA HIS A 382 3.50 8.92 -12.94
C HIS A 382 2.97 8.09 -11.74
N HIS A 383 3.75 7.17 -11.19
CA HIS A 383 3.44 6.34 -10.01
C HIS A 383 2.09 5.60 -10.09
N CYS A 384 1.68 5.17 -11.29
CA CYS A 384 0.37 4.56 -11.58
C CYS A 384 -0.82 5.46 -11.17
N ALA A 385 -0.68 6.79 -11.33
CA ALA A 385 -1.70 7.80 -11.03
C ALA A 385 -1.66 8.93 -12.09
N GLN A 386 -1.77 8.58 -13.38
CA GLN A 386 -1.69 9.54 -14.48
C GLN A 386 -2.71 10.68 -14.41
N PRO A 387 -4.00 10.45 -14.04
CA PRO A 387 -4.94 11.56 -13.88
C PRO A 387 -4.51 12.55 -12.80
N LEU A 388 -3.94 12.06 -11.69
CA LEU A 388 -3.40 12.93 -10.64
C LEU A 388 -2.21 13.77 -11.15
N MET A 389 -1.30 13.19 -11.94
CA MET A 389 -0.21 13.99 -12.54
C MET A 389 -0.77 15.14 -13.38
N LYS A 390 -1.78 14.88 -14.20
CA LYS A 390 -2.47 15.92 -14.97
C LYS A 390 -3.12 16.99 -14.06
N ARG A 391 -3.76 16.58 -12.96
CA ARG A 391 -4.35 17.49 -11.96
C ARG A 391 -3.30 18.37 -11.30
N LEU A 392 -2.10 17.84 -11.06
CA LEU A 392 -0.96 18.57 -10.48
C LEU A 392 -0.23 19.47 -11.51
N GLY A 393 -0.56 19.38 -12.79
CA GLY A 393 0.07 20.15 -13.87
C GLY A 393 1.47 19.66 -14.23
N VAL A 394 1.76 18.35 -14.02
CA VAL A 394 3.05 17.73 -14.34
C VAL A 394 2.87 16.42 -15.09
N THR A 395 3.91 15.97 -15.81
CA THR A 395 3.90 14.67 -16.49
C THR A 395 4.41 13.54 -15.60
N SER A 396 5.32 13.86 -14.68
CA SER A 396 5.98 12.92 -13.78
C SER A 396 6.52 13.65 -12.55
N THR A 397 6.83 12.87 -11.51
CA THR A 397 7.53 13.36 -10.32
C THR A 397 8.62 12.37 -9.93
N THR A 398 9.63 12.84 -9.17
CA THR A 398 10.49 11.98 -8.37
C THR A 398 9.81 11.72 -7.05
N ARG A 399 9.85 10.47 -6.54
CA ARG A 399 9.20 10.08 -5.29
C ARG A 399 10.20 9.38 -4.39
N ALA A 400 10.39 9.90 -3.19
CA ALA A 400 11.03 9.21 -2.09
C ALA A 400 9.94 8.68 -1.14
N SER A 401 10.10 7.47 -0.63
CA SER A 401 9.19 6.88 0.35
C SER A 401 9.95 6.12 1.43
N PHE A 402 9.60 6.39 2.69
CA PHE A 402 10.25 5.88 3.88
C PHE A 402 9.51 4.68 4.45
N TYR A 403 10.21 3.87 5.25
CA TYR A 403 9.63 2.81 6.03
C TYR A 403 10.44 2.55 7.32
N ILE A 404 10.08 1.53 8.08
CA ILE A 404 10.58 1.25 9.44
C ILE A 404 12.12 1.19 9.58
N TYR A 405 12.85 0.92 8.51
CA TYR A 405 14.32 0.79 8.51
C TYR A 405 15.05 2.05 7.99
N ASN A 406 14.31 3.08 7.57
CA ASN A 406 14.93 4.34 7.14
C ASN A 406 15.24 5.24 8.34
N THR A 407 16.32 5.98 8.23
CA THR A 407 16.87 6.84 9.27
C THR A 407 17.00 8.29 8.81
N ALA A 408 17.34 9.20 9.72
CA ALA A 408 17.64 10.59 9.38
C ALA A 408 18.81 10.72 8.39
N GLU A 409 19.83 9.85 8.53
CA GLU A 409 20.97 9.81 7.61
C GLU A 409 20.58 9.39 6.18
N ASP A 410 19.49 8.61 6.03
CA ASP A 410 18.93 8.28 4.71
C ASP A 410 18.27 9.52 4.08
N VAL A 411 17.59 10.33 4.90
CA VAL A 411 17.02 11.63 4.47
C VAL A 411 18.14 12.59 4.10
N ASP A 412 19.16 12.73 4.95
CA ASP A 412 20.31 13.61 4.68
C ASP A 412 21.01 13.23 3.38
N SER A 413 21.22 11.94 3.15
CA SER A 413 21.81 11.44 1.90
C SER A 413 20.98 11.84 0.68
N LEU A 414 19.63 11.76 0.78
CA LEU A 414 18.72 12.20 -0.29
C LEU A 414 18.86 13.70 -0.57
N ILE A 415 18.81 14.54 0.46
CA ILE A 415 18.89 16.01 0.31
C ILE A 415 20.25 16.44 -0.25
N ASP A 416 21.35 15.88 0.28
CA ASP A 416 22.69 16.16 -0.22
C ASP A 416 22.87 15.69 -1.68
N GLY A 417 22.27 14.53 -2.03
CA GLY A 417 22.22 14.01 -3.40
C GLY A 417 21.48 14.92 -4.37
N ILE A 418 20.30 15.44 -3.98
CA ILE A 418 19.51 16.39 -4.78
C ILE A 418 20.31 17.70 -4.97
N ALA A 419 20.92 18.24 -3.91
CA ALA A 419 21.76 19.43 -3.99
C ALA A 419 22.98 19.22 -4.90
N ALA A 420 23.59 18.04 -4.87
CA ALA A 420 24.70 17.68 -5.76
C ALA A 420 24.24 17.58 -7.22
N ALA A 421 23.07 16.98 -7.50
CA ALA A 421 22.48 16.94 -8.83
C ALA A 421 22.25 18.36 -9.38
N GLY A 422 21.70 19.27 -8.54
CA GLY A 422 21.51 20.67 -8.93
C GLY A 422 22.80 21.39 -9.35
N ARG A 423 23.93 21.07 -8.71
CA ARG A 423 25.24 21.58 -9.12
C ARG A 423 25.74 20.94 -10.42
N TYR A 424 25.62 19.62 -10.52
CA TYR A 424 26.06 18.86 -11.69
C TYR A 424 25.36 19.33 -12.98
N PHE A 425 24.04 19.37 -12.99
CA PHE A 425 23.27 19.76 -14.19
C PHE A 425 23.31 21.26 -14.50
N LYS A 426 23.64 22.14 -13.53
CA LYS A 426 23.91 23.59 -13.83
C LYS A 426 25.23 23.84 -14.51
N HIS A 427 26.22 22.96 -14.37
CA HIS A 427 27.54 23.09 -15.03
C HIS A 427 27.54 22.51 -16.46
N GLU A 428 26.53 21.72 -16.83
CA GLU A 428 26.41 21.16 -18.19
C GLU A 428 25.53 22.00 -19.12
N GLN A 429 24.88 23.06 -18.61
CA GLN A 429 24.15 24.08 -19.39
C GLN A 429 25.05 25.31 -19.64
#